data_558bf8bce9221f4f46af781a9efcb971
#
_entry.id   558bf8bce9221f4f46af781a9efcb971
#
_cell.length_a   1.000
_cell.length_b   1.000
_cell.length_c   1.000
_cell.angle_alpha   90.00
_cell.angle_beta   90.00
_cell.angle_gamma   90.00
#
_symmetry.space_group_name_H-M   'P 1'
#
loop_
_entity.id
_entity.type
_entity.pdbx_description
1 polymer ?
#
loop_
_entity_poly.entity_id
_entity_poly.type
_entity_poly.pdbx_seq_one_letter_code
_entity_poly.pdbx_strand_id
1 'polypeptide(L)'
;ARFLRSKHARTSIRAAKGRPADASTCRRPRGSMAAMRSLSIHELELMANTIRQDIIKALVRAGSGHSAGPLGMADVFTALYFHVLHIDPKRPDLPERDRLVLSNAHICPVLYATLARRGFCSVEAFHATLRAFGSPFQGHSNTHFGIGIETCGGPLGQGISQAVGMALAARLDRARWRTYCLMGDGELNEGQCWEAFLCAAKEKVHA
;
A
#
# COMPACT_ATOMS: atom_id res chain seq x y z
N ALA A 1 -34.73 -5.87 -36.04
CA ALA A 1 -33.50 -5.67 -35.28
C ALA A 1 -32.30 -6.06 -36.15
N ARG A 2 -31.58 -5.07 -36.69
CA ARG A 2 -30.34 -5.28 -37.45
C ARG A 2 -29.16 -5.20 -36.50
N PHE A 3 -28.46 -6.30 -36.31
CA PHE A 3 -27.17 -6.34 -35.57
C PHE A 3 -26.06 -5.88 -36.53
N LEU A 4 -25.36 -4.81 -36.14
CA LEU A 4 -24.15 -4.33 -36.80
C LEU A 4 -22.98 -5.26 -36.42
N ARG A 5 -22.38 -5.93 -37.41
CA ARG A 5 -21.13 -6.68 -37.25
C ARG A 5 -19.96 -5.70 -37.27
N SER A 6 -19.28 -5.55 -36.10
CA SER A 6 -17.99 -4.89 -36.00
C SER A 6 -16.88 -5.88 -36.41
N LYS A 7 -16.07 -5.49 -37.41
CA LYS A 7 -14.88 -6.23 -37.84
C LYS A 7 -13.76 -6.02 -36.81
N HIS A 8 -13.43 -7.06 -36.07
CA HIS A 8 -12.25 -7.02 -35.19
C HIS A 8 -11.00 -7.39 -35.96
N ALA A 9 -10.07 -6.44 -36.07
CA ALA A 9 -8.72 -6.70 -36.53
C ALA A 9 -7.98 -7.57 -35.50
N ARG A 10 -7.60 -8.78 -35.88
CA ARG A 10 -6.75 -9.67 -35.06
C ARG A 10 -5.30 -9.22 -35.21
N THR A 11 -4.78 -8.50 -34.21
CA THR A 11 -3.35 -8.25 -34.13
C THR A 11 -2.70 -9.47 -33.45
N SER A 12 -1.92 -10.24 -34.17
CA SER A 12 -1.18 -11.39 -33.68
C SER A 12 0.02 -10.91 -32.84
N ILE A 13 -0.04 -11.07 -31.53
CA ILE A 13 1.12 -10.87 -30.66
C ILE A 13 1.99 -12.12 -30.74
N ARG A 14 3.12 -12.03 -31.43
CA ARG A 14 4.18 -13.06 -31.41
C ARG A 14 4.84 -13.06 -30.03
N ALA A 15 4.65 -14.15 -29.28
CA ALA A 15 5.36 -14.39 -28.04
C ALA A 15 6.85 -14.68 -28.36
N ALA A 16 7.73 -13.78 -27.95
CA ALA A 16 9.16 -14.02 -27.95
C ALA A 16 9.49 -15.00 -26.80
N LYS A 17 9.97 -16.21 -27.14
CA LYS A 17 10.49 -17.20 -26.18
C LYS A 17 11.85 -16.72 -25.66
N GLY A 18 11.85 -15.99 -24.53
CA GLY A 18 13.06 -15.68 -23.76
C GLY A 18 13.31 -16.75 -22.69
N ARG A 19 14.56 -17.15 -22.49
CA ARG A 19 15.01 -18.07 -21.43
C ARG A 19 14.67 -17.49 -20.05
N PRO A 20 14.31 -18.32 -19.05
CA PRO A 20 14.12 -17.84 -17.68
C PRO A 20 15.45 -17.28 -17.14
N ALA A 21 15.40 -16.06 -16.62
CA ALA A 21 16.53 -15.44 -15.94
C ALA A 21 16.76 -16.12 -14.58
N ASP A 22 18.02 -16.43 -14.28
CA ASP A 22 18.48 -17.02 -13.05
C ASP A 22 18.13 -16.11 -11.83
N ALA A 23 17.41 -16.65 -10.85
CA ALA A 23 16.91 -15.93 -9.68
C ALA A 23 18.00 -15.64 -8.61
N SER A 24 19.26 -16.06 -8.84
CA SER A 24 20.30 -16.02 -7.80
C SER A 24 21.05 -14.68 -7.66
N THR A 25 20.78 -13.67 -8.50
CA THR A 25 21.58 -12.42 -8.55
C THR A 25 20.81 -11.13 -8.21
N CYS A 26 19.64 -11.21 -7.54
CA CYS A 26 18.88 -10.00 -7.22
C CYS A 26 19.43 -9.27 -5.97
N ARG A 27 20.74 -8.86 -5.99
CA ARG A 27 21.21 -7.80 -5.10
C ARG A 27 20.78 -6.46 -5.69
N ARG A 28 19.89 -5.73 -4.97
CA ARG A 28 19.52 -4.36 -5.35
C ARG A 28 20.78 -3.49 -5.44
N PRO A 29 21.09 -2.84 -6.58
CA PRO A 29 22.10 -1.79 -6.57
C PRO A 29 21.58 -0.64 -5.74
N ARG A 30 22.37 -0.18 -4.77
CA ARG A 30 22.14 1.03 -3.98
C ARG A 30 22.36 2.25 -4.90
N GLY A 31 21.36 2.61 -5.71
CA GLY A 31 21.38 3.77 -6.58
C GLY A 31 20.50 4.87 -6.02
N SER A 32 21.11 5.88 -5.49
CA SER A 32 20.73 7.30 -5.25
C SER A 32 19.26 7.66 -5.01
N MET A 33 18.55 6.98 -4.12
CA MET A 33 17.65 7.66 -3.19
C MET A 33 18.53 8.08 -2.02
N ALA A 34 18.45 9.36 -1.59
CA ALA A 34 19.21 9.83 -0.44
C ALA A 34 19.01 8.82 0.69
N ALA A 35 20.10 8.17 1.11
CA ALA A 35 20.04 7.11 2.09
C ALA A 35 19.51 7.72 3.38
N MET A 36 18.20 7.54 3.63
CA MET A 36 17.63 7.92 4.90
C MET A 36 18.34 7.07 5.96
N ARG A 37 18.81 7.74 7.02
CA ARG A 37 19.40 7.08 8.16
C ARG A 37 18.44 5.98 8.63
N SER A 38 18.90 4.75 8.63
CA SER A 38 18.16 3.62 9.21
C SER A 38 17.99 3.89 10.71
N LEU A 39 16.74 3.91 11.18
CA LEU A 39 16.45 4.02 12.60
C LEU A 39 16.91 2.73 13.32
N SER A 40 17.44 2.85 14.52
CA SER A 40 17.67 1.73 15.42
C SER A 40 16.34 1.11 15.87
N ILE A 41 16.38 -0.11 16.40
CA ILE A 41 15.18 -0.78 16.95
C ILE A 41 14.50 0.11 17.98
N HIS A 42 15.27 0.68 18.92
CA HIS A 42 14.74 1.57 19.94
C HIS A 42 14.07 2.83 19.36
N GLU A 43 14.65 3.45 18.33
CA GLU A 43 14.05 4.59 17.64
C GLU A 43 12.74 4.19 16.92
N LEU A 44 12.66 2.97 16.36
CA LEU A 44 11.43 2.44 15.78
C LEU A 44 10.34 2.21 16.83
N GLU A 45 10.68 1.66 18.00
CA GLU A 45 9.75 1.47 19.12
C GLU A 45 9.19 2.82 19.62
N LEU A 46 10.04 3.83 19.78
CA LEU A 46 9.63 5.18 20.16
C LEU A 46 8.72 5.81 19.10
N MET A 47 9.02 5.59 17.82
CA MET A 47 8.20 6.08 16.71
C MET A 47 6.83 5.39 16.70
N ALA A 48 6.77 4.07 16.88
CA ALA A 48 5.53 3.32 16.97
C ALA A 48 4.64 3.82 18.13
N ASN A 49 5.26 4.10 19.28
CA ASN A 49 4.54 4.69 20.42
C ASN A 49 4.03 6.11 20.10
N THR A 50 4.81 6.92 19.40
CA THR A 50 4.39 8.24 18.94
C THR A 50 3.19 8.15 17.97
N ILE A 51 3.23 7.21 17.03
CA ILE A 51 2.12 6.94 16.10
C ILE A 51 0.85 6.55 16.87
N ARG A 52 0.95 5.69 17.90
CA ARG A 52 -0.19 5.35 18.78
C ARG A 52 -0.81 6.57 19.46
N GLN A 53 0.02 7.48 19.95
CA GLN A 53 -0.45 8.72 20.58
C GLN A 53 -1.17 9.61 19.55
N ASP A 54 -0.66 9.72 18.33
CA ASP A 54 -1.28 10.50 17.26
C ASP A 54 -2.63 9.92 16.85
N ILE A 55 -2.74 8.60 16.76
CA ILE A 55 -4.00 7.89 16.48
C ILE A 55 -5.04 8.24 17.55
N ILE A 56 -4.68 8.14 18.84
CA ILE A 56 -5.60 8.44 19.94
C ILE A 56 -6.05 9.91 19.88
N LYS A 57 -5.12 10.85 19.71
CA LYS A 57 -5.43 12.28 19.62
C LYS A 57 -6.42 12.58 18.47
N ALA A 58 -6.17 12.01 17.29
CA ALA A 58 -7.02 12.21 16.12
C ALA A 58 -8.41 11.60 16.32
N LEU A 59 -8.50 10.39 16.85
CA LEU A 59 -9.77 9.69 17.10
C LEU A 59 -10.61 10.37 18.19
N VAL A 60 -9.99 10.84 19.27
CA VAL A 60 -10.67 11.61 20.33
C VAL A 60 -11.27 12.88 19.73
N ARG A 61 -10.52 13.61 18.92
CA ARG A 61 -11.03 14.83 18.27
C ARG A 61 -12.13 14.53 17.26
N ALA A 62 -12.00 13.44 16.49
CA ALA A 62 -13.03 13.05 15.51
C ALA A 62 -14.31 12.52 16.16
N GLY A 63 -14.26 12.08 17.41
CA GLY A 63 -15.37 11.48 18.13
C GLY A 63 -15.86 10.15 17.54
N SER A 64 -15.11 9.57 16.58
CA SER A 64 -15.48 8.33 15.89
C SER A 64 -14.27 7.71 15.18
N GLY A 65 -14.34 6.40 14.93
CA GLY A 65 -13.35 5.65 14.17
C GLY A 65 -12.88 4.38 14.90
N HIS A 66 -12.02 3.63 14.24
CA HIS A 66 -11.47 2.39 14.77
C HIS A 66 -10.17 2.67 15.55
N SER A 67 -10.03 2.09 16.72
CA SER A 67 -8.85 2.27 17.59
C SER A 67 -8.01 1.01 17.75
N ALA A 68 -8.62 -0.14 17.97
CA ALA A 68 -7.91 -1.38 18.32
C ALA A 68 -6.93 -1.83 17.23
N GLY A 69 -7.42 -2.01 16.01
CA GLY A 69 -6.60 -2.39 14.85
C GLY A 69 -5.47 -1.40 14.56
N PRO A 70 -5.75 -0.09 14.47
CA PRO A 70 -4.71 0.92 14.30
C PRO A 70 -3.61 0.89 15.37
N LEU A 71 -3.98 0.76 16.64
CA LEU A 71 -3.01 0.70 17.73
C LEU A 71 -2.17 -0.58 17.69
N GLY A 72 -2.80 -1.72 17.36
CA GLY A 72 -2.10 -3.01 17.25
C GLY A 72 -1.12 -3.07 16.08
N MET A 73 -1.39 -2.32 15.00
CA MET A 73 -0.56 -2.35 13.79
C MET A 73 0.54 -1.27 13.76
N ALA A 74 0.67 -0.44 14.79
CA ALA A 74 1.62 0.67 14.80
C ALA A 74 3.08 0.22 14.59
N ASP A 75 3.51 -0.90 15.19
CA ASP A 75 4.87 -1.43 15.02
C ASP A 75 5.11 -1.90 13.59
N VAL A 76 4.15 -2.60 12.98
CA VAL A 76 4.23 -3.09 11.60
C VAL A 76 4.33 -1.93 10.63
N PHE A 77 3.47 -0.91 10.78
CA PHE A 77 3.52 0.29 9.93
C PHE A 77 4.82 1.06 10.11
N THR A 78 5.31 1.18 11.33
CA THR A 78 6.59 1.82 11.61
C THR A 78 7.73 1.08 10.93
N ALA A 79 7.81 -0.24 11.07
CA ALA A 79 8.83 -1.05 10.42
C ALA A 79 8.78 -0.92 8.89
N LEU A 80 7.59 -0.99 8.32
CA LEU A 80 7.40 -0.85 6.86
C LEU A 80 7.86 0.53 6.37
N TYR A 81 7.34 1.61 6.93
CA TYR A 81 7.56 2.96 6.40
C TYR A 81 8.92 3.56 6.76
N PHE A 82 9.56 3.15 7.85
CA PHE A 82 10.83 3.72 8.31
C PHE A 82 12.03 2.81 8.07
N HIS A 83 11.80 1.52 7.68
CA HIS A 83 12.92 0.59 7.47
C HIS A 83 12.81 -0.21 6.16
N VAL A 84 11.62 -0.69 5.78
CA VAL A 84 11.44 -1.67 4.70
C VAL A 84 11.16 -1.01 3.35
N LEU A 85 10.16 -0.11 3.30
CA LEU A 85 9.66 0.46 2.04
C LEU A 85 10.65 1.44 1.40
N HIS A 86 10.85 1.29 0.11
CA HIS A 86 11.53 2.27 -0.73
C HIS A 86 10.55 3.36 -1.16
N ILE A 87 10.43 4.40 -0.37
CA ILE A 87 9.52 5.53 -0.59
C ILE A 87 10.23 6.86 -0.29
N ASP A 88 9.79 7.91 -0.96
CA ASP A 88 10.29 9.28 -0.73
C ASP A 88 9.08 10.20 -0.54
N PRO A 89 8.87 10.79 0.65
CA PRO A 89 7.74 11.68 0.90
C PRO A 89 7.76 12.96 0.07
N LYS A 90 8.94 13.35 -0.44
CA LYS A 90 9.08 14.50 -1.34
C LYS A 90 8.67 14.19 -2.79
N ARG A 91 8.58 12.90 -3.13
CA ARG A 91 8.21 12.39 -4.45
C ARG A 91 7.23 11.23 -4.30
N PRO A 92 6.02 11.48 -3.79
CA PRO A 92 5.03 10.42 -3.51
C PRO A 92 4.54 9.70 -4.78
N ASP A 93 4.72 10.30 -5.93
CA ASP A 93 4.38 9.80 -7.27
C ASP A 93 5.52 9.05 -7.98
N LEU A 94 6.69 8.90 -7.34
CA LEU A 94 7.85 8.23 -7.94
C LEU A 94 7.49 6.83 -8.47
N PRO A 95 7.67 6.54 -9.76
CA PRO A 95 7.28 5.25 -10.36
C PRO A 95 8.01 4.04 -9.73
N GLU A 96 9.25 4.22 -9.30
CA GLU A 96 10.13 3.17 -8.78
C GLU A 96 9.93 2.87 -7.29
N ARG A 97 9.05 3.63 -6.60
CA ARG A 97 8.77 3.39 -5.18
C ARG A 97 8.02 2.08 -4.96
N ASP A 98 8.19 1.50 -3.79
CA ASP A 98 7.37 0.36 -3.36
C ASP A 98 5.89 0.77 -3.19
N ARG A 99 4.99 -0.20 -3.23
CA ARG A 99 3.52 -0.01 -3.09
C ARG A 99 3.06 -0.67 -1.79
N LEU A 100 2.21 0.02 -1.03
CA LEU A 100 1.54 -0.56 0.12
C LEU A 100 0.03 -0.45 -0.06
N VAL A 101 -0.62 -1.59 -0.14
CA VAL A 101 -2.08 -1.70 -0.22
C VAL A 101 -2.62 -2.03 1.17
N LEU A 102 -3.49 -1.16 1.70
CA LEU A 102 -4.20 -1.40 2.94
C LEU A 102 -5.58 -1.99 2.63
N SER A 103 -5.68 -3.33 2.62
CA SER A 103 -6.90 -4.03 2.28
C SER A 103 -7.98 -3.87 3.37
N ASN A 104 -7.60 -4.02 4.63
CA ASN A 104 -8.46 -3.76 5.79
C ASN A 104 -8.53 -2.26 6.13
N ALA A 105 -9.00 -1.46 5.20
CA ALA A 105 -8.89 0.01 5.21
C ALA A 105 -9.60 0.71 6.38
N HIS A 106 -10.39 0.02 7.19
CA HIS A 106 -10.96 0.56 8.43
C HIS A 106 -9.87 0.91 9.47
N ILE A 107 -8.67 0.34 9.35
CA ILE A 107 -7.53 0.70 10.21
C ILE A 107 -6.73 1.89 9.66
N CYS A 108 -7.24 2.64 8.69
CA CYS A 108 -6.56 3.79 8.08
C CYS A 108 -6.01 4.85 9.05
N PRO A 109 -6.48 5.04 10.30
CA PRO A 109 -5.83 5.97 11.23
C PRO A 109 -4.34 5.69 11.43
N VAL A 110 -3.89 4.41 11.46
CA VAL A 110 -2.46 4.08 11.56
C VAL A 110 -1.72 4.44 10.27
N LEU A 111 -2.31 4.23 9.11
CA LEU A 111 -1.72 4.64 7.83
C LEU A 111 -1.51 6.16 7.80
N TYR A 112 -2.53 6.93 8.16
CA TYR A 112 -2.45 8.41 8.15
C TYR A 112 -1.43 8.94 9.15
N ALA A 113 -1.42 8.43 10.39
CA ALA A 113 -0.43 8.81 11.40
C ALA A 113 0.99 8.51 10.93
N THR A 114 1.20 7.34 10.31
CA THR A 114 2.50 6.93 9.77
C THR A 114 2.93 7.80 8.60
N LEU A 115 2.03 8.08 7.64
CA LEU A 115 2.30 8.99 6.52
C LEU A 115 2.66 10.40 7.00
N ALA A 116 1.95 10.90 8.02
CA ALA A 116 2.25 12.20 8.61
C ALA A 116 3.63 12.23 9.27
N ARG A 117 3.97 11.22 10.09
CA ARG A 117 5.29 11.11 10.71
C ARG A 117 6.41 10.86 9.70
N ARG A 118 6.08 10.24 8.58
CA ARG A 118 7.03 10.03 7.49
C ARG A 118 7.26 11.29 6.64
N GLY A 119 6.39 12.31 6.76
CA GLY A 119 6.50 13.60 6.08
C GLY A 119 5.72 13.70 4.76
N PHE A 120 4.74 12.80 4.51
CA PHE A 120 3.83 12.93 3.37
C PHE A 120 2.75 13.99 3.57
N CYS A 121 2.39 14.29 4.82
CA CYS A 121 1.38 15.27 5.18
C CYS A 121 1.67 15.83 6.59
N SER A 122 0.90 16.86 7.01
CA SER A 122 1.05 17.47 8.33
C SER A 122 0.39 16.59 9.42
N VAL A 123 1.08 16.41 10.54
CA VAL A 123 0.56 15.75 11.75
C VAL A 123 -0.60 16.55 12.32
N GLU A 124 -0.48 17.87 12.33
CA GLU A 124 -1.51 18.78 12.85
C GLU A 124 -2.78 18.70 12.01
N ALA A 125 -2.65 18.63 10.67
CA ALA A 125 -3.77 18.47 9.77
C ALA A 125 -4.48 17.13 10.01
N PHE A 126 -3.73 16.05 10.18
CA PHE A 126 -4.29 14.74 10.52
C PHE A 126 -5.06 14.79 11.85
N HIS A 127 -4.45 15.34 12.91
CA HIS A 127 -5.14 15.48 14.20
C HIS A 127 -6.42 16.32 14.11
N ALA A 128 -6.37 17.40 13.32
CA ALA A 128 -7.46 18.37 13.26
C ALA A 128 -8.65 17.90 12.42
N THR A 129 -8.41 17.08 11.39
CA THR A 129 -9.41 16.87 10.33
C THR A 129 -9.71 15.41 10.00
N LEU A 130 -9.26 14.44 10.84
CA LEU A 130 -9.64 13.04 10.66
C LEU A 130 -11.17 12.93 10.58
N ARG A 131 -11.67 12.30 9.50
CA ARG A 131 -13.09 12.07 9.20
C ARG A 131 -13.92 13.35 9.01
N ALA A 132 -13.31 14.53 8.96
CA ALA A 132 -14.02 15.75 8.62
C ALA A 132 -14.41 15.75 7.13
N PHE A 133 -15.54 16.35 6.79
CA PHE A 133 -15.98 16.49 5.40
C PHE A 133 -14.94 17.28 4.59
N GLY A 134 -14.58 16.77 3.40
CA GLY A 134 -13.59 17.38 2.52
C GLY A 134 -12.13 17.17 2.95
N SER A 135 -11.85 16.53 4.10
CA SER A 135 -10.50 16.18 4.54
C SER A 135 -9.93 15.02 3.74
N PRO A 136 -8.60 14.97 3.48
CA PRO A 136 -7.95 13.78 2.92
C PRO A 136 -7.97 12.56 3.86
N PHE A 137 -8.14 12.78 5.15
CA PHE A 137 -8.12 11.75 6.19
C PHE A 137 -9.52 11.16 6.41
N GLN A 138 -10.04 10.49 5.40
CA GLN A 138 -11.38 9.89 5.43
C GLN A 138 -11.45 8.67 6.35
N GLY A 139 -12.67 8.20 6.66
CA GLY A 139 -12.91 7.00 7.47
C GLY A 139 -12.38 5.70 6.88
N HIS A 140 -12.10 5.68 5.58
CA HIS A 140 -11.37 4.66 4.84
C HIS A 140 -10.37 5.35 3.91
N SER A 141 -9.25 4.68 3.60
CA SER A 141 -8.21 5.25 2.74
C SER A 141 -8.73 5.57 1.35
N ASN A 142 -8.28 6.70 0.80
CA ASN A 142 -8.72 7.22 -0.49
C ASN A 142 -7.55 7.84 -1.25
N THR A 143 -7.42 7.51 -2.54
CA THR A 143 -6.35 7.99 -3.42
C THR A 143 -6.55 9.42 -3.92
N HIS A 144 -7.77 9.96 -3.81
CA HIS A 144 -8.15 11.24 -4.41
C HIS A 144 -7.31 12.44 -3.94
N PHE A 145 -6.79 12.36 -2.73
CA PHE A 145 -6.06 13.48 -2.11
C PHE A 145 -4.53 13.42 -2.25
N GLY A 146 -3.99 12.43 -2.95
CA GLY A 146 -2.58 12.39 -3.33
C GLY A 146 -1.55 12.32 -2.20
N ILE A 147 -1.90 11.82 -1.03
CA ILE A 147 -1.00 11.74 0.15
C ILE A 147 -0.20 10.42 0.24
N GLY A 148 0.10 9.79 -0.88
CA GLY A 148 0.87 8.52 -0.88
C GLY A 148 0.04 7.28 -0.54
N ILE A 149 -1.24 7.28 -0.87
CA ILE A 149 -2.17 6.15 -0.71
C ILE A 149 -2.36 5.48 -2.08
N GLU A 150 -2.16 4.16 -2.13
CA GLU A 150 -2.17 3.40 -3.39
C GLU A 150 -3.58 3.08 -3.89
N THR A 151 -4.50 2.80 -2.99
CA THR A 151 -5.83 2.29 -3.31
C THR A 151 -6.90 2.89 -2.41
N CYS A 152 -8.10 3.07 -2.95
CA CYS A 152 -9.26 3.30 -2.12
C CYS A 152 -9.64 2.01 -1.43
N GLY A 153 -9.87 2.07 -0.12
CA GLY A 153 -10.27 0.94 0.69
C GLY A 153 -11.72 1.04 1.15
N GLY A 154 -12.22 -0.04 1.76
CA GLY A 154 -13.57 -0.15 2.31
C GLY A 154 -14.05 -1.59 2.28
N PRO A 155 -14.42 -2.12 1.09
CA PRO A 155 -14.81 -3.52 0.96
C PRO A 155 -13.65 -4.45 1.29
N LEU A 156 -13.85 -5.35 2.26
CA LEU A 156 -12.85 -6.34 2.66
C LEU A 156 -12.58 -7.34 1.52
N GLY A 157 -11.37 -7.86 1.47
CA GLY A 157 -10.94 -8.83 0.48
C GLY A 157 -10.56 -8.27 -0.89
N GLN A 158 -10.80 -6.97 -1.16
CA GLN A 158 -10.51 -6.38 -2.46
C GLN A 158 -9.03 -5.98 -2.64
N GLY A 159 -8.38 -5.56 -1.57
CA GLY A 159 -7.01 -5.03 -1.63
C GLY A 159 -6.00 -6.05 -2.12
N ILE A 160 -6.14 -7.32 -1.76
CA ILE A 160 -5.21 -8.36 -2.21
C ILE A 160 -5.27 -8.57 -3.74
N SER A 161 -6.45 -8.51 -4.35
CA SER A 161 -6.57 -8.59 -5.82
C SER A 161 -5.90 -7.40 -6.50
N GLN A 162 -6.05 -6.19 -5.94
CA GLN A 162 -5.36 -4.99 -6.42
C GLN A 162 -3.83 -5.14 -6.28
N ALA A 163 -3.36 -5.66 -5.14
CA ALA A 163 -1.93 -5.90 -4.91
C ALA A 163 -1.34 -6.92 -5.89
N VAL A 164 -2.06 -8.01 -6.18
CA VAL A 164 -1.66 -8.99 -7.20
C VAL A 164 -1.57 -8.33 -8.57
N GLY A 165 -2.54 -7.49 -8.93
CA GLY A 165 -2.51 -6.72 -10.19
C GLY A 165 -1.29 -5.80 -10.28
N MET A 166 -0.96 -5.07 -9.19
CA MET A 166 0.25 -4.23 -9.13
C MET A 166 1.53 -5.06 -9.27
N ALA A 167 1.63 -6.21 -8.60
CA ALA A 167 2.79 -7.08 -8.69
C ALA A 167 2.96 -7.67 -10.11
N LEU A 168 1.86 -8.00 -10.78
CA LEU A 168 1.88 -8.41 -12.19
C LEU A 168 2.34 -7.27 -13.11
N ALA A 169 1.89 -6.04 -12.87
CA ALA A 169 2.34 -4.87 -13.60
C ALA A 169 3.85 -4.64 -13.42
N ALA A 170 4.35 -4.72 -12.18
CA ALA A 170 5.80 -4.64 -11.92
C ALA A 170 6.60 -5.66 -12.72
N ARG A 171 6.11 -6.90 -12.81
CA ARG A 171 6.75 -7.96 -13.59
C ARG A 171 6.74 -7.66 -15.10
N LEU A 172 5.63 -7.16 -15.63
CA LEU A 172 5.50 -6.78 -17.04
C LEU A 172 6.46 -5.64 -17.40
N ASP A 173 6.55 -4.65 -16.54
CA ASP A 173 7.42 -3.48 -16.70
C ASP A 173 8.88 -3.78 -16.35
N ARG A 174 9.21 -5.00 -15.88
CA ARG A 174 10.52 -5.37 -15.33
C ARG A 174 10.99 -4.41 -14.23
N ALA A 175 10.03 -3.87 -13.49
CA ALA A 175 10.29 -2.96 -12.39
C ALA A 175 10.84 -3.71 -11.17
N ARG A 176 11.53 -2.97 -10.28
CA ARG A 176 12.16 -3.53 -9.08
C ARG A 176 11.40 -3.22 -7.80
N TRP A 177 10.36 -2.41 -7.87
CA TRP A 177 9.52 -2.10 -6.72
C TRP A 177 8.69 -3.32 -6.31
N ARG A 178 8.39 -3.39 -5.03
CA ARG A 178 7.58 -4.45 -4.43
C ARG A 178 6.21 -3.93 -4.04
N THR A 179 5.24 -4.85 -4.01
CA THR A 179 3.91 -4.58 -3.49
C THR A 179 3.73 -5.32 -2.17
N TYR A 180 3.33 -4.58 -1.15
CA TYR A 180 2.96 -5.09 0.17
C TYR A 180 1.46 -4.94 0.34
N CYS A 181 0.78 -5.98 0.81
CA CYS A 181 -0.64 -5.94 1.12
C CYS A 181 -0.86 -6.28 2.59
N LEU A 182 -1.49 -5.35 3.31
CA LEU A 182 -1.88 -5.58 4.70
C LEU A 182 -3.35 -5.98 4.74
N MET A 183 -3.62 -7.11 5.37
CA MET A 183 -4.94 -7.72 5.47
C MET A 183 -5.29 -7.99 6.92
N GLY A 184 -6.58 -7.99 7.24
CA GLY A 184 -7.09 -8.42 8.53
C GLY A 184 -7.36 -9.94 8.54
N ASP A 185 -7.37 -10.54 9.73
CA ASP A 185 -7.69 -11.95 9.93
C ASP A 185 -9.13 -12.28 9.53
N GLY A 186 -10.09 -11.44 9.94
CA GLY A 186 -11.50 -11.59 9.54
C GLY A 186 -11.71 -11.45 8.03
N GLU A 187 -10.90 -10.65 7.36
CA GLU A 187 -10.94 -10.46 5.90
C GLU A 187 -10.58 -11.75 5.14
N LEU A 188 -9.80 -12.64 5.73
CA LEU A 188 -9.45 -13.93 5.13
C LEU A 188 -10.64 -14.88 5.00
N ASN A 189 -11.79 -14.58 5.61
CA ASN A 189 -13.04 -15.30 5.39
C ASN A 189 -13.74 -14.93 4.06
N GLU A 190 -13.30 -13.85 3.41
CA GLU A 190 -13.80 -13.46 2.08
C GLU A 190 -13.24 -14.41 1.01
N GLY A 191 -14.15 -15.05 0.23
CA GLY A 191 -13.76 -16.02 -0.81
C GLY A 191 -12.81 -15.42 -1.86
N GLN A 192 -12.99 -14.16 -2.20
CA GLN A 192 -12.13 -13.45 -3.16
C GLN A 192 -10.67 -13.32 -2.71
N CYS A 193 -10.36 -13.39 -1.41
CA CYS A 193 -8.98 -13.46 -0.93
C CYS A 193 -8.29 -14.73 -1.45
N TRP A 194 -8.98 -15.86 -1.37
CA TRP A 194 -8.48 -17.15 -1.84
C TRP A 194 -8.39 -17.23 -3.36
N GLU A 195 -9.32 -16.61 -4.07
CA GLU A 195 -9.23 -16.44 -5.53
C GLU A 195 -7.97 -15.64 -5.92
N ALA A 196 -7.68 -14.57 -5.20
CA ALA A 196 -6.47 -13.76 -5.43
C ALA A 196 -5.20 -14.54 -5.11
N PHE A 197 -5.17 -15.34 -4.03
CA PHE A 197 -4.03 -16.19 -3.69
C PHE A 197 -3.80 -17.28 -4.74
N LEU A 198 -4.87 -17.91 -5.23
CA LEU A 198 -4.78 -18.90 -6.32
C LEU A 198 -4.26 -18.26 -7.61
N CYS A 199 -4.72 -17.05 -7.93
CA CYS A 199 -4.22 -16.29 -9.08
C CYS A 199 -2.73 -15.99 -8.92
N ALA A 200 -2.31 -15.47 -7.76
CA ALA A 200 -0.91 -15.17 -7.47
C ALA A 200 -0.02 -16.41 -7.58
N ALA A 201 -0.47 -17.54 -7.05
CA ALA A 201 0.26 -18.81 -7.12
C ALA A 201 0.38 -19.31 -8.56
N LYS A 202 -0.73 -19.31 -9.33
CA LYS A 202 -0.77 -19.70 -10.75
C LYS A 202 0.18 -18.84 -11.57
N GLU A 203 0.13 -17.55 -11.37
CA GLU A 203 0.95 -16.58 -12.10
C GLU A 203 2.38 -16.48 -11.54
N LYS A 204 2.73 -17.24 -10.50
CA LYS A 204 4.06 -17.23 -9.85
C LYS A 204 4.49 -15.80 -9.50
N VAL A 205 3.59 -15.06 -8.87
CA VAL A 205 3.89 -13.72 -8.34
C VAL A 205 4.75 -13.91 -7.11
N HIS A 206 6.03 -13.57 -7.22
CA HIS A 206 6.98 -13.58 -6.10
C HIS A 206 7.17 -12.14 -5.63
N ALA A 207 6.99 -11.92 -4.32
CA ALA A 207 7.22 -10.62 -3.68
C ALA A 207 8.72 -10.32 -3.52
#